data_f4a2e84b3b727f0106cca4d28e6ee50c
#
_entry.id   f4a2e84b3b727f0106cca4d28e6ee50c
#
_cell.length_a   1.000
_cell.length_b   1.000
_cell.length_c   1.000
_cell.angle_alpha   90.00
_cell.angle_beta   90.00
_cell.angle_gamma   90.00
#
_symmetry.space_group_name_H-M   'P 1'
#
loop_
_entity.id
_entity.type
_entity.pdbx_description
1 polymer ?
#
loop_
_entity_poly.entity_id
_entity_poly.type
_entity_poly.pdbx_seq_one_letter_code
_entity_poly.pdbx_strand_id
1 'polypeptide(L)'
;MAAGLPSLDSWLREAPGASLLEAETALLAEVLDDVFGWELLQVGLWGPPRGLIHASRTRQQTLIAERAVEGVNLVTRLPQLPIASGTVDAVLLPHTLEFLPDPKAMIRETDRVLAGEGQLIVVGLRPWSLWGMRSRLSRGRFPPGVRSLLAERRICDWLALLGYEIIASRHYLHGAYIL
;
A
#
# COMPACT_ATOMS: atom_id res chain seq x y z
N MET A 1 -23.60 -14.51 -20.97
CA MET A 1 -22.42 -14.86 -20.15
C MET A 1 -21.73 -13.56 -19.76
N ALA A 2 -21.93 -13.09 -18.55
CA ALA A 2 -21.18 -11.93 -18.05
C ALA A 2 -19.75 -12.37 -17.82
N ALA A 3 -18.80 -11.82 -18.57
CA ALA A 3 -17.40 -11.99 -18.29
C ALA A 3 -17.16 -11.44 -16.86
N GLY A 4 -16.78 -12.32 -15.92
CA GLY A 4 -16.48 -11.92 -14.55
C GLY A 4 -15.39 -10.86 -14.58
N LEU A 5 -15.51 -9.85 -13.70
CA LEU A 5 -14.46 -8.83 -13.54
C LEU A 5 -13.13 -9.54 -13.23
N PRO A 6 -12.03 -9.14 -13.87
CA PRO A 6 -10.72 -9.74 -13.60
C PRO A 6 -10.39 -9.60 -12.11
N SER A 7 -9.76 -10.60 -11.53
CA SER A 7 -9.24 -10.48 -10.16
C SER A 7 -8.10 -9.47 -10.14
N LEU A 8 -7.80 -8.89 -8.97
CA LEU A 8 -6.65 -7.99 -8.83
C LEU A 8 -5.35 -8.69 -9.27
N ASP A 9 -5.20 -9.97 -8.90
CA ASP A 9 -4.00 -10.74 -9.24
C ASP A 9 -3.85 -10.95 -10.76
N SER A 10 -4.95 -11.20 -11.50
CA SER A 10 -4.90 -11.30 -12.96
C SER A 10 -4.64 -9.95 -13.62
N TRP A 11 -5.22 -8.88 -13.07
CA TRP A 11 -5.01 -7.54 -13.57
C TRP A 11 -3.55 -7.08 -13.42
N LEU A 12 -2.90 -7.41 -12.31
CA LEU A 12 -1.49 -7.08 -12.06
C LEU A 12 -0.51 -7.91 -12.92
N ARG A 13 -0.96 -8.97 -13.59
CA ARG A 13 -0.15 -9.75 -14.54
C ARG A 13 -0.23 -9.27 -15.97
N GLU A 14 -1.19 -8.43 -16.29
CA GLU A 14 -1.46 -7.93 -17.63
C GLU A 14 -1.28 -6.41 -17.69
N ALA A 15 -1.00 -5.87 -18.87
CA ALA A 15 -1.00 -4.43 -19.05
C ALA A 15 -2.42 -3.87 -18.84
N PRO A 16 -2.57 -2.78 -18.11
CA PRO A 16 -1.54 -1.86 -17.64
C PRO A 16 -1.09 -2.11 -16.19
N GLY A 17 -1.67 -3.07 -15.49
CA GLY A 17 -1.35 -3.36 -14.09
C GLY A 17 0.09 -3.87 -13.90
N ALA A 18 0.59 -4.69 -14.84
CA ALA A 18 1.96 -5.19 -14.81
C ALA A 18 2.99 -4.05 -14.87
N SER A 19 2.79 -3.07 -15.76
CA SER A 19 3.68 -1.91 -15.87
C SER A 19 3.63 -1.02 -14.63
N LEU A 20 2.47 -0.91 -13.99
CA LEU A 20 2.33 -0.19 -12.72
C LEU A 20 3.13 -0.89 -11.62
N LEU A 21 2.93 -2.18 -11.46
CA LEU A 21 3.62 -2.99 -10.45
C LEU A 21 5.15 -2.98 -10.62
N GLU A 22 5.63 -3.03 -11.86
CA GLU A 22 7.06 -2.95 -12.18
C GLU A 22 7.66 -1.59 -11.75
N ALA A 23 6.98 -0.50 -12.09
CA ALA A 23 7.42 0.84 -11.70
C ALA A 23 7.40 1.03 -10.17
N GLU A 24 6.39 0.50 -9.50
CA GLU A 24 6.26 0.54 -8.03
C GLU A 24 7.35 -0.28 -7.36
N THR A 25 7.63 -1.47 -7.88
CA THR A 25 8.70 -2.32 -7.35
C THR A 25 10.06 -1.64 -7.45
N ALA A 26 10.36 -1.00 -8.58
CA ALA A 26 11.61 -0.27 -8.78
C ALA A 26 11.73 0.94 -7.82
N LEU A 27 10.67 1.76 -7.72
CA LEU A 27 10.65 2.91 -6.82
C LEU A 27 10.71 2.53 -5.35
N LEU A 28 9.98 1.49 -4.95
CA LEU A 28 10.02 0.99 -3.57
C LEU A 28 11.37 0.41 -3.22
N ALA A 29 12.09 -0.22 -4.16
CA ALA A 29 13.45 -0.66 -3.91
C ALA A 29 14.38 0.50 -3.54
N GLU A 30 14.25 1.66 -4.21
CA GLU A 30 14.99 2.87 -3.85
C GLU A 30 14.59 3.43 -2.48
N VAL A 31 13.28 3.52 -2.20
CA VAL A 31 12.77 4.04 -0.92
C VAL A 31 13.18 3.14 0.24
N LEU A 32 13.05 1.83 0.06
CA LEU A 32 13.35 0.85 1.11
C LEU A 32 14.87 0.65 1.34
N ASP A 33 15.71 1.11 0.42
CA ASP A 33 17.18 1.11 0.61
C ASP A 33 17.61 2.05 1.76
N ASP A 34 16.84 3.11 1.99
CA ASP A 34 17.05 4.09 3.06
C ASP A 34 16.28 3.75 4.36
N VAL A 35 15.52 2.65 4.37
CA VAL A 35 14.77 2.20 5.55
C VAL A 35 15.58 1.18 6.33
N PHE A 36 16.00 1.59 7.52
CA PHE A 36 16.78 0.76 8.44
C PHE A 36 15.96 0.42 9.67
N GLY A 37 16.27 -0.70 10.29
CA GLY A 37 15.62 -1.13 11.50
C GLY A 37 15.57 -2.65 11.64
N TRP A 38 14.83 -3.08 12.64
CA TRP A 38 14.64 -4.51 12.88
C TRP A 38 13.50 -5.06 12.02
N GLU A 39 12.34 -4.40 12.00
CA GLU A 39 11.14 -4.95 11.37
C GLU A 39 10.45 -3.98 10.41
N LEU A 40 10.17 -4.48 9.20
CA LEU A 40 9.28 -3.87 8.22
C LEU A 40 8.00 -4.69 8.11
N LEU A 41 6.85 -4.06 8.31
CA LEU A 41 5.55 -4.65 8.00
C LEU A 41 5.05 -4.19 6.63
N GLN A 42 4.75 -5.13 5.74
CA GLN A 42 3.86 -4.84 4.62
C GLN A 42 2.44 -5.25 5.00
N VAL A 43 1.49 -4.33 4.92
CA VAL A 43 0.08 -4.58 5.20
C VAL A 43 -0.72 -4.50 3.91
N GLY A 44 -1.31 -5.61 3.52
CA GLY A 44 -2.03 -5.76 2.25
C GLY A 44 -1.20 -6.44 1.15
N LEU A 45 -1.93 -7.10 0.24
CA LEU A 45 -1.35 -7.79 -0.92
C LEU A 45 -1.48 -6.90 -2.15
N TRP A 46 -0.32 -6.64 -2.78
CA TRP A 46 -0.24 -5.97 -4.07
C TRP A 46 0.88 -6.62 -4.89
N GLY A 47 0.50 -7.34 -5.93
CA GLY A 47 1.44 -8.17 -6.69
C GLY A 47 1.83 -9.49 -6.00
N PRO A 48 2.95 -10.08 -6.41
CA PRO A 48 3.48 -11.29 -5.79
C PRO A 48 3.80 -11.07 -4.31
N PRO A 49 3.50 -12.02 -3.42
CA PRO A 49 3.85 -11.91 -2.03
C PRO A 49 5.35 -11.61 -1.85
N ARG A 50 5.66 -10.62 -0.99
CA ARG A 50 7.02 -10.10 -0.75
C ARG A 50 7.71 -9.43 -1.94
N GLY A 51 7.08 -9.34 -3.12
CA GLY A 51 7.68 -8.71 -4.30
C GLY A 51 8.11 -7.26 -4.07
N LEU A 52 7.35 -6.51 -3.30
CA LEU A 52 7.62 -5.10 -3.01
C LEU A 52 8.68 -4.87 -1.92
N ILE A 53 8.84 -5.82 -0.99
CA ILE A 53 9.72 -5.67 0.18
C ILE A 53 11.03 -6.45 0.10
N HIS A 54 11.29 -7.15 -1.02
CA HIS A 54 12.47 -7.99 -1.17
C HIS A 54 13.79 -7.20 -1.10
N ALA A 55 13.77 -5.91 -1.46
CA ALA A 55 14.93 -5.02 -1.43
C ALA A 55 15.16 -4.35 -0.07
N SER A 56 14.27 -4.54 0.91
CA SER A 56 14.40 -3.93 2.23
C SER A 56 15.64 -4.44 2.97
N ARG A 57 16.30 -3.51 3.66
CA ARG A 57 17.46 -3.78 4.52
C ARG A 57 17.13 -4.10 5.96
N THR A 58 15.85 -4.07 6.33
CA THR A 58 15.41 -4.46 7.68
C THR A 58 15.71 -5.95 7.93
N ARG A 59 16.00 -6.30 9.18
CA ARG A 59 16.35 -7.67 9.54
C ARG A 59 15.21 -8.65 9.37
N GLN A 60 13.99 -8.19 9.64
CA GLN A 60 12.77 -8.96 9.52
C GLN A 60 11.76 -8.24 8.63
N GLN A 61 11.05 -9.01 7.83
CA GLN A 61 10.00 -8.51 6.94
C GLN A 61 8.76 -9.37 7.17
N THR A 62 7.68 -8.74 7.59
CA THR A 62 6.41 -9.41 7.87
C THR A 62 5.34 -8.93 6.88
N LEU A 63 4.76 -9.86 6.14
CA LEU A 63 3.64 -9.61 5.25
C LEU A 63 2.33 -10.00 5.94
N ILE A 64 1.44 -9.03 6.09
CA ILE A 64 0.11 -9.18 6.70
C ILE A 64 -0.96 -9.02 5.62
N ALA A 65 -1.93 -9.94 5.59
CA ALA A 65 -3.03 -9.90 4.64
C ALA A 65 -4.34 -10.42 5.25
N GLU A 66 -5.46 -10.20 4.55
CA GLU A 66 -6.77 -10.72 4.96
C GLU A 66 -7.03 -12.17 4.47
N ARG A 67 -6.14 -12.71 3.64
CA ARG A 67 -6.24 -14.08 3.11
C ARG A 67 -4.92 -14.82 3.24
N ALA A 68 -5.01 -16.13 3.50
CA ALA A 68 -3.86 -17.01 3.53
C ALA A 68 -3.42 -17.31 2.09
N VAL A 69 -2.21 -16.88 1.73
CA VAL A 69 -1.49 -17.27 0.51
C VAL A 69 -0.04 -17.54 0.88
N GLU A 70 0.65 -18.32 0.06
CA GLU A 70 2.07 -18.59 0.27
C GLU A 70 2.87 -17.27 0.36
N GLY A 71 3.75 -17.16 1.35
CA GLY A 71 4.54 -15.94 1.61
C GLY A 71 3.90 -14.93 2.57
N VAL A 72 2.61 -15.07 2.92
CA VAL A 72 1.97 -14.27 3.98
C VAL A 72 2.35 -14.83 5.35
N ASN A 73 2.82 -13.96 6.24
CA ASN A 73 3.24 -14.35 7.59
C ASN A 73 2.06 -14.35 8.58
N LEU A 74 1.17 -13.35 8.47
CA LEU A 74 0.04 -13.17 9.36
C LEU A 74 -1.24 -12.92 8.57
N VAL A 75 -2.30 -13.60 8.98
CA VAL A 75 -3.65 -13.41 8.43
C VAL A 75 -4.52 -12.73 9.48
N THR A 76 -5.06 -11.56 9.16
CA THR A 76 -5.94 -10.82 10.06
C THR A 76 -6.97 -10.02 9.29
N ARG A 77 -8.03 -9.59 9.98
CA ARG A 77 -9.00 -8.66 9.41
C ARG A 77 -8.54 -7.23 9.63
N LEU A 78 -8.28 -6.51 8.52
CA LEU A 78 -7.88 -5.11 8.59
C LEU A 78 -9.06 -4.21 9.05
N PRO A 79 -8.79 -3.14 9.83
CA PRO A 79 -7.47 -2.59 10.13
C PRO A 79 -6.73 -3.20 11.33
N GLN A 80 -7.29 -4.17 12.02
CA GLN A 80 -6.73 -4.72 13.26
C GLN A 80 -5.43 -5.48 13.00
N LEU A 81 -4.34 -5.03 13.62
CA LEU A 81 -3.04 -5.68 13.52
C LEU A 81 -2.70 -6.40 14.84
N PRO A 82 -2.42 -7.72 14.83
CA PRO A 82 -2.04 -8.46 16.03
C PRO A 82 -0.56 -8.21 16.38
N ILE A 83 -0.17 -6.95 16.43
CA ILE A 83 1.18 -6.45 16.69
C ILE A 83 1.14 -5.54 17.90
N ALA A 84 2.15 -5.60 18.75
CA ALA A 84 2.28 -4.72 19.90
C ALA A 84 2.47 -3.25 19.48
N SER A 85 2.04 -2.33 20.36
CA SER A 85 2.20 -0.89 20.11
C SER A 85 3.66 -0.48 20.18
N GLY A 86 4.10 0.38 19.27
CA GLY A 86 5.43 0.99 19.30
C GLY A 86 6.59 0.02 19.07
N THR A 87 6.39 -1.06 18.31
CA THR A 87 7.42 -2.11 18.13
C THR A 87 7.96 -2.26 16.73
N VAL A 88 7.42 -1.54 15.75
CA VAL A 88 7.75 -1.69 14.32
C VAL A 88 8.50 -0.47 13.83
N ASP A 89 9.61 -0.68 13.10
CA ASP A 89 10.42 0.43 12.59
C ASP A 89 9.87 1.00 11.29
N ALA A 90 9.23 0.18 10.46
CA ALA A 90 8.63 0.66 9.22
C ALA A 90 7.33 -0.09 8.86
N VAL A 91 6.39 0.62 8.25
CA VAL A 91 5.16 0.04 7.70
C VAL A 91 4.99 0.49 6.26
N LEU A 92 4.75 -0.46 5.36
CA LEU A 92 4.40 -0.24 3.96
C LEU A 92 2.92 -0.57 3.74
N LEU A 93 2.16 0.40 3.23
CA LEU A 93 0.76 0.28 2.83
C LEU A 93 0.64 0.36 1.28
N PRO A 94 0.82 -0.75 0.55
CA PRO A 94 0.74 -0.74 -0.91
C PRO A 94 -0.72 -0.74 -1.36
N HIS A 95 -1.26 0.41 -1.70
CA HIS A 95 -2.68 0.61 -2.08
C HIS A 95 -3.70 0.14 -1.05
N THR A 96 -3.27 -0.22 0.14
CA THR A 96 -4.12 -0.81 1.19
C THR A 96 -5.29 0.10 1.54
N LEU A 97 -5.03 1.40 1.59
CA LEU A 97 -6.03 2.40 1.99
C LEU A 97 -7.21 2.48 1.00
N GLU A 98 -6.98 2.24 -0.29
CA GLU A 98 -8.01 2.30 -1.33
C GLU A 98 -8.99 1.11 -1.29
N PHE A 99 -8.59 0.00 -0.68
CA PHE A 99 -9.41 -1.21 -0.57
C PHE A 99 -10.25 -1.24 0.71
N LEU A 100 -9.90 -0.44 1.71
CA LEU A 100 -10.56 -0.46 3.01
C LEU A 100 -11.80 0.42 3.08
N PRO A 101 -12.83 0.03 3.85
CA PRO A 101 -14.00 0.87 4.09
C PRO A 101 -13.67 2.09 4.98
N ASP A 102 -12.73 1.95 5.92
CA ASP A 102 -12.24 3.03 6.78
C ASP A 102 -10.71 3.14 6.71
N PRO A 103 -10.17 3.89 5.75
CA PRO A 103 -8.72 4.09 5.62
C PRO A 103 -8.12 4.86 6.81
N LYS A 104 -8.90 5.72 7.49
CA LYS A 104 -8.43 6.43 8.68
C LYS A 104 -8.17 5.49 9.86
N ALA A 105 -9.01 4.49 10.03
CA ALA A 105 -8.79 3.47 11.05
C ALA A 105 -7.49 2.70 10.80
N MET A 106 -7.16 2.42 9.53
CA MET A 106 -5.89 1.79 9.17
C MET A 106 -4.69 2.68 9.50
N ILE A 107 -4.75 3.96 9.18
CA ILE A 107 -3.67 4.91 9.51
C ILE A 107 -3.46 5.00 11.02
N ARG A 108 -4.53 5.08 11.83
CA ARG A 108 -4.42 5.08 13.30
C ARG A 108 -3.84 3.77 13.85
N GLU A 109 -4.21 2.65 13.25
CA GLU A 109 -3.68 1.35 13.67
C GLU A 109 -2.20 1.21 13.28
N THR A 110 -1.81 1.73 12.13
CA THR A 110 -0.40 1.83 11.73
C THR A 110 0.40 2.70 12.69
N ASP A 111 -0.14 3.87 13.06
CA ASP A 111 0.47 4.76 14.05
C ASP A 111 0.66 4.07 15.40
N ARG A 112 -0.31 3.27 15.83
CA ARG A 112 -0.23 2.52 17.08
C ARG A 112 0.94 1.53 17.12
N VAL A 113 1.20 0.83 16.00
CA VAL A 113 2.25 -0.22 15.95
C VAL A 113 3.63 0.33 15.66
N LEU A 114 3.74 1.48 14.99
CA LEU A 114 5.01 2.12 14.69
C LEU A 114 5.71 2.61 15.97
N ALA A 115 7.02 2.43 16.01
CA ALA A 115 7.89 3.06 16.99
C ALA A 115 7.90 4.59 16.81
N GLY A 116 8.31 5.34 17.84
CA GLY A 116 8.28 6.81 17.81
C GLY A 116 9.09 7.46 16.68
N GLU A 117 10.15 6.79 16.21
CA GLU A 117 10.98 7.19 15.07
C GLU A 117 10.69 6.32 13.82
N GLY A 118 9.58 5.59 13.83
CA GLY A 118 9.21 4.65 12.77
C GLY A 118 8.76 5.36 11.50
N GLN A 119 8.93 4.71 10.35
CA GLN A 119 8.63 5.24 9.04
C GLN A 119 7.36 4.62 8.46
N LEU A 120 6.47 5.45 7.95
CA LEU A 120 5.28 5.02 7.22
C LEU A 120 5.45 5.31 5.72
N ILE A 121 5.33 4.27 4.91
CA ILE A 121 5.37 4.36 3.45
C ILE A 121 3.98 4.05 2.91
N VAL A 122 3.37 5.00 2.21
CA VAL A 122 2.03 4.84 1.61
C VAL A 122 2.14 4.91 0.10
N VAL A 123 1.70 3.87 -0.58
CA VAL A 123 1.55 3.85 -2.04
C VAL A 123 0.09 4.03 -2.39
N GLY A 124 -0.23 4.95 -3.28
CA GLY A 124 -1.61 5.24 -3.64
C GLY A 124 -1.80 5.71 -5.09
N LEU A 125 -3.06 5.71 -5.53
CA LEU A 125 -3.49 6.15 -6.85
C LEU A 125 -4.22 7.49 -6.77
N ARG A 126 -3.85 8.42 -7.66
CA ARG A 126 -4.48 9.75 -7.71
C ARG A 126 -5.86 9.67 -8.36
N PRO A 127 -6.89 10.29 -7.74
CA PRO A 127 -8.25 10.31 -8.31
C PRO A 127 -8.36 11.03 -9.67
N TRP A 128 -7.50 12.04 -9.91
CA TRP A 128 -7.46 12.88 -11.10
C TRP A 128 -6.31 12.49 -12.04
N SER A 129 -6.14 11.19 -12.28
CA SER A 129 -5.18 10.65 -13.21
C SER A 129 -5.89 9.96 -14.37
N LEU A 130 -5.16 9.57 -15.41
CA LEU A 130 -5.67 8.70 -16.47
C LEU A 130 -6.31 7.44 -15.89
N TRP A 131 -5.76 6.92 -14.80
CA TRP A 131 -6.27 5.78 -14.04
C TRP A 131 -7.59 6.12 -13.32
N GLY A 132 -7.67 7.27 -12.67
CA GLY A 132 -8.89 7.73 -12.02
C GLY A 132 -10.01 8.02 -13.00
N MET A 133 -9.72 8.61 -14.17
CA MET A 133 -10.68 8.81 -15.25
C MET A 133 -11.17 7.48 -15.83
N ARG A 134 -10.26 6.54 -16.10
CA ARG A 134 -10.61 5.19 -16.55
C ARG A 134 -11.47 4.45 -15.53
N SER A 135 -11.18 4.59 -14.23
CA SER A 135 -11.99 4.03 -13.14
C SER A 135 -13.43 4.56 -13.13
N ARG A 136 -13.62 5.85 -13.50
CA ARG A 136 -14.95 6.47 -13.57
C ARG A 136 -15.73 6.11 -14.85
N LEU A 137 -15.02 5.90 -15.97
CA LEU A 137 -15.60 5.60 -17.27
C LEU A 137 -15.86 4.11 -17.50
N SER A 138 -15.10 3.24 -16.85
CA SER A 138 -15.34 1.80 -16.92
C SER A 138 -16.46 1.41 -15.93
N ARG A 139 -17.42 0.61 -16.41
CA ARG A 139 -18.50 0.04 -15.57
C ARG A 139 -18.01 -0.89 -14.46
N GLY A 140 -16.70 -1.18 -14.38
CA GLY A 140 -16.02 -1.88 -13.31
C GLY A 140 -15.05 -0.96 -12.58
N ARG A 141 -14.96 -1.07 -11.24
CA ARG A 141 -13.95 -0.36 -10.45
C ARG A 141 -12.55 -0.76 -10.93
N PHE A 142 -11.68 0.21 -11.16
CA PHE A 142 -10.36 0.01 -11.72
C PHE A 142 -9.30 0.70 -10.85
N PRO A 143 -8.28 0.04 -10.32
CA PRO A 143 -8.08 -1.43 -10.33
C PRO A 143 -9.22 -2.23 -9.70
N PRO A 144 -9.34 -3.54 -10.02
CA PRO A 144 -10.41 -4.37 -9.46
C PRO A 144 -10.38 -4.41 -7.93
N GLY A 145 -11.54 -4.22 -7.30
CA GLY A 145 -11.67 -4.25 -5.84
C GLY A 145 -11.45 -2.92 -5.13
N VAL A 146 -10.89 -1.90 -5.79
CA VAL A 146 -10.73 -0.55 -5.20
C VAL A 146 -12.08 0.02 -4.78
N ARG A 147 -12.17 0.48 -3.53
CA ARG A 147 -13.37 1.11 -2.98
C ARG A 147 -13.41 2.61 -3.24
N SER A 148 -12.26 3.28 -3.01
CA SER A 148 -12.13 4.71 -3.20
C SER A 148 -10.70 5.08 -3.54
N LEU A 149 -10.51 5.95 -4.52
CA LEU A 149 -9.22 6.58 -4.77
C LEU A 149 -9.05 7.74 -3.80
N LEU A 150 -7.92 7.78 -3.11
CA LEU A 150 -7.61 8.79 -2.11
C LEU A 150 -6.67 9.84 -2.70
N ALA A 151 -7.05 11.11 -2.59
CA ALA A 151 -6.15 12.19 -2.95
C ALA A 151 -4.99 12.24 -1.95
N GLU A 152 -3.77 12.31 -2.45
CA GLU A 152 -2.52 12.44 -1.69
C GLU A 152 -2.66 13.49 -0.56
N ARG A 153 -3.14 14.70 -0.91
CA ARG A 153 -3.36 15.78 0.06
C ARG A 153 -4.22 15.34 1.26
N ARG A 154 -5.24 14.53 1.01
CA ARG A 154 -6.13 14.05 2.07
C ARG A 154 -5.39 13.09 3.02
N ILE A 155 -4.49 12.28 2.51
CA ILE A 155 -3.65 11.40 3.33
C ILE A 155 -2.66 12.24 4.12
N CYS A 156 -1.98 13.20 3.47
CA CYS A 156 -1.08 14.13 4.15
C CYS A 156 -1.79 14.88 5.29
N ASP A 157 -3.02 15.37 5.07
CA ASP A 157 -3.80 16.04 6.11
C ASP A 157 -4.06 15.11 7.32
N TRP A 158 -4.35 13.82 7.07
CA TRP A 158 -4.55 12.86 8.15
C TRP A 158 -3.27 12.52 8.90
N LEU A 159 -2.16 12.38 8.19
CA LEU A 159 -0.84 12.10 8.77
C LEU A 159 -0.35 13.29 9.60
N ALA A 160 -0.54 14.51 9.13
CA ALA A 160 -0.21 15.72 9.86
C ALA A 160 -0.97 15.85 11.20
N LEU A 161 -2.24 15.40 11.24
CA LEU A 161 -3.03 15.37 12.50
C LEU A 161 -2.46 14.36 13.52
N LEU A 162 -1.73 13.35 13.08
CA LEU A 162 -1.06 12.38 13.96
C LEU A 162 0.40 12.78 14.27
N GLY A 163 0.86 13.92 13.76
CA GLY A 163 2.19 14.42 14.01
C GLY A 163 3.28 13.92 13.04
N TYR A 164 2.90 13.28 11.93
CA TYR A 164 3.87 12.86 10.93
C TYR A 164 4.42 14.04 10.14
N GLU A 165 5.71 13.98 9.86
CA GLU A 165 6.38 14.83 8.88
C GLU A 165 6.53 14.08 7.56
N ILE A 166 6.16 14.72 6.46
CA ILE A 166 6.32 14.14 5.12
C ILE A 166 7.75 14.39 4.66
N ILE A 167 8.57 13.35 4.68
CA ILE A 167 9.98 13.42 4.28
C ILE A 167 10.14 13.48 2.77
N ALA A 168 9.33 12.70 2.05
CA ALA A 168 9.39 12.62 0.59
C ALA A 168 8.00 12.33 0.00
N SER A 169 7.77 12.85 -1.21
CA SER A 169 6.63 12.48 -2.04
C SER A 169 7.14 12.26 -3.47
N ARG A 170 6.88 11.09 -4.02
CA ARG A 170 7.28 10.74 -5.38
C ARG A 170 6.06 10.39 -6.22
N HIS A 171 5.99 10.95 -7.43
CA HIS A 171 4.91 10.70 -8.39
C HIS A 171 5.45 9.94 -9.59
N TYR A 172 4.70 8.97 -10.07
CA TYR A 172 5.08 8.14 -11.21
C TYR A 172 3.87 7.76 -12.08
N LEU A 173 4.13 7.39 -13.33
CA LEU A 173 3.13 6.95 -14.32
C LEU A 173 1.87 7.83 -14.39
N HIS A 174 2.03 9.16 -14.20
CA HIS A 174 0.95 10.17 -14.29
C HIS A 174 -0.29 9.88 -13.42
N GLY A 175 -0.16 9.08 -12.37
CA GLY A 175 -1.34 8.73 -11.60
C GLY A 175 -1.15 7.98 -10.30
N ALA A 176 0.06 7.65 -9.92
CA ALA A 176 0.38 7.03 -8.65
C ALA A 176 1.37 7.87 -7.84
N TYR A 177 1.43 7.67 -6.52
CA TYR A 177 2.33 8.37 -5.61
C TYR A 177 2.83 7.44 -4.50
N ILE A 178 4.00 7.77 -3.96
CA ILE A 178 4.57 7.21 -2.73
C ILE A 178 4.83 8.38 -1.77
N LEU A 179 4.36 8.25 -0.53
CA LEU A 179 4.59 9.16 0.60
C LEU A 179 5.45 8.47 1.64
#